data_0f6529e84221ce0ad955b5c95080d880
#
_entry.id   0f6529e84221ce0ad955b5c95080d880
#
_cell.length_a   1.000
_cell.length_b   1.000
_cell.length_c   1.000
_cell.angle_alpha   90.00
_cell.angle_beta   90.00
_cell.angle_gamma   90.00
#
_symmetry.space_group_name_H-M   'P 1'
#
loop_
_entity.id
_entity.type
_entity.pdbx_description
1 polymer ?
#
loop_
_entity_poly.entity_id
_entity_poly.type
_entity_poly.pdbx_seq_one_letter_code
_entity_poly.pdbx_strand_id
1 'polypeptide(L)'
;MTKKIKLFLPLLALTLLAGCSKSLDLTTLSGEWYVAQINGETVSNLAKAPYFGIENGKLNGNTGCNSFSADLPQKGAQLDFSKMVTTLRYCPDNETEQKLYAALRSCKQAKGNAEAFVLTDERGGELVACHKRTLTADLLEGKWYAQVIDGQAVPQSESETPFIGFDTKKGSLYGFTGCNRLTGSFNLKDLQAGKADFSALGSTRMLCQDAKWERPFLDALAKTKQLRLAGNYLFLNDENGKQLVKLSQKE
;
A
#
# COMPACT_ATOMS: atom_id res chain seq x y z
N MET A 1 -11.12 -6.00 49.71
CA MET A 1 -11.01 -7.24 48.92
C MET A 1 -11.18 -6.85 47.44
N THR A 2 -10.10 -6.53 46.74
CA THR A 2 -10.09 -6.09 45.35
C THR A 2 -9.73 -7.28 44.45
N LYS A 3 -10.74 -7.82 43.74
CA LYS A 3 -10.55 -8.87 42.72
C LYS A 3 -9.84 -8.28 41.51
N LYS A 4 -8.58 -8.69 41.32
CA LYS A 4 -7.85 -8.42 40.05
C LYS A 4 -8.42 -9.36 38.97
N ILE A 5 -9.15 -8.82 38.03
CA ILE A 5 -9.57 -9.52 36.80
C ILE A 5 -8.33 -9.62 35.91
N LYS A 6 -7.81 -10.83 35.76
CA LYS A 6 -6.77 -11.14 34.77
C LYS A 6 -7.48 -11.23 33.41
N LEU A 7 -7.27 -10.21 32.59
CA LEU A 7 -7.68 -10.22 31.18
C LEU A 7 -6.75 -11.19 30.44
N PHE A 8 -7.24 -12.38 30.14
CA PHE A 8 -6.57 -13.31 29.23
C PHE A 8 -6.83 -12.80 27.80
N LEU A 9 -5.83 -12.17 27.20
CA LEU A 9 -5.79 -11.98 25.76
C LEU A 9 -5.59 -13.36 25.13
N PRO A 10 -6.43 -13.81 24.20
CA PRO A 10 -6.16 -15.04 23.47
C PRO A 10 -4.94 -14.76 22.57
N LEU A 11 -3.83 -15.41 22.90
CA LEU A 11 -2.70 -15.57 22.00
C LEU A 11 -3.22 -16.32 20.78
N LEU A 12 -3.47 -15.60 19.70
CA LEU A 12 -3.83 -16.17 18.40
C LEU A 12 -2.60 -16.95 17.93
N ALA A 13 -2.51 -18.19 18.35
CA ALA A 13 -1.51 -19.11 17.87
C ALA A 13 -1.76 -19.26 16.36
N LEU A 14 -0.89 -18.63 15.56
CA LEU A 14 -0.79 -18.86 14.13
C LEU A 14 -0.37 -20.32 13.98
N THR A 15 -1.33 -21.23 13.86
CA THR A 15 -1.07 -22.63 13.54
C THR A 15 -0.44 -22.64 12.15
N LEU A 16 0.88 -22.77 12.11
CA LEU A 16 1.63 -23.15 10.93
C LEU A 16 1.04 -24.49 10.46
N LEU A 17 0.24 -24.44 9.42
CA LEU A 17 -0.15 -25.61 8.65
C LEU A 17 1.14 -26.19 8.08
N ALA A 18 1.68 -27.20 8.74
CA ALA A 18 2.73 -28.07 8.23
C ALA A 18 2.13 -28.94 7.08
N GLY A 19 1.61 -28.29 6.06
CA GLY A 19 1.36 -28.89 4.75
C GLY A 19 2.59 -28.65 3.89
N CYS A 20 2.98 -29.59 3.05
CA CYS A 20 4.01 -29.42 2.02
C CYS A 20 3.75 -28.10 1.28
N SER A 21 4.40 -27.03 1.70
CA SER A 21 4.23 -25.73 1.09
C SER A 21 4.85 -25.78 -0.29
N LYS A 22 3.98 -25.77 -1.30
CA LYS A 22 4.36 -25.83 -2.72
C LYS A 22 5.30 -24.67 -3.03
N SER A 23 6.37 -24.91 -3.77
CA SER A 23 7.21 -23.84 -4.26
C SER A 23 6.36 -22.86 -5.05
N LEU A 24 6.53 -21.58 -4.79
CA LEU A 24 5.79 -20.49 -5.42
C LEU A 24 6.69 -19.81 -6.45
N ASP A 25 6.21 -19.72 -7.67
CA ASP A 25 6.82 -18.93 -8.71
C ASP A 25 6.33 -17.48 -8.61
N LEU A 26 7.18 -16.57 -8.12
CA LEU A 26 6.84 -15.16 -7.94
C LEU A 26 6.53 -14.47 -9.28
N THR A 27 7.01 -14.98 -10.41
CA THR A 27 6.74 -14.39 -11.73
C THR A 27 5.26 -14.51 -12.15
N THR A 28 4.52 -15.41 -11.50
CA THR A 28 3.09 -15.60 -11.74
C THR A 28 2.21 -14.66 -10.91
N LEU A 29 2.82 -13.93 -9.98
CA LEU A 29 2.11 -13.01 -9.11
C LEU A 29 2.05 -11.60 -9.72
N SER A 30 0.98 -10.90 -9.41
CA SER A 30 0.82 -9.46 -9.65
C SER A 30 0.12 -8.84 -8.44
N GLY A 31 0.65 -7.73 -7.96
CA GLY A 31 0.10 -7.02 -6.81
C GLY A 31 1.18 -6.55 -5.85
N GLU A 32 0.75 -6.30 -4.63
CA GLU A 32 1.61 -5.79 -3.57
C GLU A 32 1.44 -6.61 -2.28
N TRP A 33 2.55 -6.84 -1.59
CA TRP A 33 2.62 -7.56 -0.31
C TRP A 33 3.41 -6.74 0.69
N TYR A 34 2.93 -6.65 1.91
CA TYR A 34 3.73 -6.09 3.01
C TYR A 34 4.55 -7.20 3.69
N VAL A 35 5.69 -6.80 4.22
CA VAL A 35 6.55 -7.67 5.03
C VAL A 35 6.00 -7.74 6.44
N ALA A 36 5.51 -8.90 6.85
CA ALA A 36 4.97 -9.14 8.18
C ALA A 36 6.06 -9.56 9.18
N GLN A 37 7.05 -10.36 8.71
CA GLN A 37 8.15 -10.82 9.55
C GLN A 37 9.46 -10.86 8.77
N ILE A 38 10.57 -10.62 9.48
CA ILE A 38 11.94 -10.78 8.98
C ILE A 38 12.69 -11.65 9.97
N ASN A 39 13.22 -12.80 9.54
CA ASN A 39 13.91 -13.80 10.37
C ASN A 39 13.09 -14.20 11.62
N GLY A 40 11.75 -14.32 11.48
CA GLY A 40 10.83 -14.64 12.56
C GLY A 40 10.43 -13.46 13.47
N GLU A 41 11.07 -12.31 13.35
CA GLU A 41 10.70 -11.10 14.08
C GLU A 41 9.58 -10.36 13.38
N THR A 42 8.49 -10.04 14.09
CA THR A 42 7.35 -9.30 13.54
C THR A 42 7.71 -7.83 13.30
N VAL A 43 7.36 -7.32 12.13
CA VAL A 43 7.46 -5.90 11.82
C VAL A 43 6.37 -5.14 12.57
N SER A 44 6.76 -4.32 13.54
CA SER A 44 5.86 -3.73 14.55
C SER A 44 4.95 -2.61 14.04
N ASN A 45 5.32 -1.94 12.95
CA ASN A 45 4.56 -0.80 12.40
C ASN A 45 4.09 -1.08 10.97
N LEU A 46 2.88 -1.60 10.81
CA LEU A 46 2.33 -1.93 9.50
C LEU A 46 2.10 -0.71 8.59
N ALA A 47 1.92 0.48 9.13
CA ALA A 47 1.76 1.71 8.34
C ALA A 47 3.06 2.11 7.62
N LYS A 48 4.21 1.77 8.20
CA LYS A 48 5.54 1.97 7.62
C LYS A 48 6.23 0.64 7.28
N ALA A 49 5.49 -0.46 7.27
CA ALA A 49 6.05 -1.77 6.96
C ALA A 49 6.69 -1.78 5.57
N PRO A 50 7.83 -2.45 5.42
CA PRO A 50 8.37 -2.75 4.10
C PRO A 50 7.34 -3.47 3.24
N TYR A 51 7.37 -3.23 1.94
CA TYR A 51 6.46 -3.87 1.01
C TYR A 51 7.14 -4.24 -0.30
N PHE A 52 6.58 -5.21 -1.01
CA PHE A 52 6.98 -5.65 -2.33
C PHE A 52 5.82 -5.47 -3.30
N GLY A 53 6.12 -4.90 -4.45
CA GLY A 53 5.24 -4.94 -5.62
C GLY A 53 5.84 -5.89 -6.65
N ILE A 54 5.05 -6.80 -7.19
CA ILE A 54 5.43 -7.71 -8.27
C ILE A 54 4.61 -7.34 -9.50
N GLU A 55 5.30 -6.99 -10.55
CA GLU A 55 4.69 -6.63 -11.83
C GLU A 55 5.66 -6.86 -12.98
N ASN A 56 5.19 -7.48 -14.07
CA ASN A 56 5.95 -7.69 -15.30
C ASN A 56 7.34 -8.34 -15.10
N GLY A 57 7.42 -9.33 -14.20
CA GLY A 57 8.68 -10.04 -13.91
C GLY A 57 9.69 -9.24 -13.08
N LYS A 58 9.26 -8.16 -12.47
CA LYS A 58 10.07 -7.34 -11.56
C LYS A 58 9.50 -7.35 -10.15
N LEU A 59 10.41 -7.36 -9.19
CA LEU A 59 10.14 -7.09 -7.79
C LEU A 59 10.59 -5.68 -7.49
N ASN A 60 9.64 -4.82 -7.14
CA ASN A 60 9.93 -3.47 -6.67
C ASN A 60 9.43 -3.34 -5.23
N GLY A 61 10.01 -2.46 -4.44
CA GLY A 61 9.54 -2.30 -3.08
C GLY A 61 10.13 -1.11 -2.36
N ASN A 62 9.76 -1.04 -1.09
CA ASN A 62 10.30 -0.08 -0.15
C ASN A 62 10.61 -0.78 1.16
N THR A 63 11.74 -0.46 1.76
CA THR A 63 12.24 -1.07 2.99
C THR A 63 11.74 -0.39 4.28
N GLY A 64 10.91 0.64 4.11
CA GLY A 64 10.58 1.60 5.17
C GLY A 64 11.40 2.89 5.07
N CYS A 65 12.56 2.84 4.41
CA CYS A 65 13.45 3.97 4.13
C CYS A 65 13.72 4.11 2.64
N ASN A 66 14.37 3.12 2.05
CA ASN A 66 14.79 3.13 0.66
C ASN A 66 13.88 2.30 -0.24
N SER A 67 13.73 2.73 -1.48
CA SER A 67 13.11 1.94 -2.53
C SER A 67 14.14 1.00 -3.14
N PHE A 68 13.68 -0.16 -3.62
CA PHE A 68 14.53 -1.11 -4.32
C PHE A 68 13.82 -1.70 -5.53
N SER A 69 14.60 -2.24 -6.44
CA SER A 69 14.14 -2.96 -7.62
C SER A 69 15.08 -4.14 -7.92
N ALA A 70 14.47 -5.26 -8.29
CA ALA A 70 15.19 -6.46 -8.73
C ALA A 70 14.41 -7.15 -9.85
N ASP A 71 15.12 -7.78 -10.77
CA ASP A 71 14.51 -8.66 -11.74
C ASP A 71 14.17 -10.01 -11.07
N LEU A 72 12.99 -10.53 -11.35
CA LEU A 72 12.65 -11.89 -10.97
C LEU A 72 13.30 -12.88 -11.95
N PRO A 73 13.81 -14.02 -11.47
CA PRO A 73 14.44 -15.00 -12.33
C PRO A 73 13.42 -15.63 -13.27
N GLN A 74 13.91 -16.32 -14.32
CA GLN A 74 13.06 -17.12 -15.18
C GLN A 74 12.37 -18.23 -14.38
N LYS A 75 11.21 -18.66 -14.85
CA LYS A 75 10.38 -19.70 -14.21
C LYS A 75 11.20 -20.94 -13.83
N GLY A 76 11.11 -21.32 -12.57
CA GLY A 76 11.80 -22.51 -12.02
C GLY A 76 13.26 -22.27 -11.61
N ALA A 77 13.84 -21.09 -11.85
CA ALA A 77 15.15 -20.76 -11.33
C ALA A 77 15.09 -20.30 -9.87
N GLN A 78 16.20 -20.46 -9.16
CA GLN A 78 16.33 -19.93 -7.79
C GLN A 78 16.26 -18.41 -7.79
N LEU A 79 15.69 -17.85 -6.73
CA LEU A 79 15.69 -16.41 -6.50
C LEU A 79 17.12 -15.92 -6.26
N ASP A 80 17.47 -14.80 -6.86
CA ASP A 80 18.75 -14.12 -6.67
C ASP A 80 18.55 -12.61 -6.68
N PHE A 81 18.64 -12.00 -5.50
CA PHE A 81 18.55 -10.55 -5.33
C PHE A 81 19.91 -9.89 -5.11
N SER A 82 21.01 -10.55 -5.46
CA SER A 82 22.37 -9.99 -5.34
C SER A 82 22.58 -8.72 -6.19
N LYS A 83 21.85 -8.62 -7.30
CA LYS A 83 21.89 -7.48 -8.24
C LYS A 83 20.78 -6.45 -7.99
N MET A 84 20.12 -6.52 -6.84
CA MET A 84 19.08 -5.56 -6.47
C MET A 84 19.65 -4.14 -6.42
N VAL A 85 18.94 -3.20 -7.04
CA VAL A 85 19.26 -1.76 -7.04
C VAL A 85 18.45 -1.07 -5.96
N THR A 86 19.09 -0.16 -5.22
CA THR A 86 18.44 0.57 -4.12
C THR A 86 18.73 2.06 -4.20
N THR A 87 17.81 2.90 -3.70
CA THR A 87 18.12 4.30 -3.40
C THR A 87 19.01 4.36 -2.15
N LEU A 88 19.69 5.49 -1.95
CA LEU A 88 20.65 5.70 -0.84
C LEU A 88 20.22 6.91 0.00
N ARG A 89 18.99 6.90 0.51
CA ARG A 89 18.53 7.90 1.47
C ARG A 89 19.07 7.58 2.86
N TYR A 90 19.46 8.61 3.60
CA TYR A 90 19.80 8.46 5.00
C TYR A 90 18.51 8.42 5.86
N CYS A 91 18.35 7.39 6.66
CA CYS A 91 17.29 7.26 7.66
C CYS A 91 17.91 6.93 9.00
N PRO A 92 17.56 7.68 10.06
CA PRO A 92 18.15 7.46 11.39
C PRO A 92 17.87 6.06 11.96
N ASP A 93 16.69 5.52 11.67
CA ASP A 93 16.28 4.17 12.07
C ASP A 93 16.21 3.29 10.82
N ASN A 94 17.29 2.56 10.55
CA ASN A 94 17.41 1.70 9.37
C ASN A 94 17.63 0.22 9.71
N GLU A 95 17.41 -0.20 10.96
CA GLU A 95 17.62 -1.57 11.38
C GLU A 95 16.76 -2.57 10.58
N THR A 96 15.47 -2.25 10.42
CA THR A 96 14.52 -3.05 9.62
C THR A 96 14.99 -3.18 8.18
N GLU A 97 15.48 -2.11 7.58
CA GLU A 97 16.03 -2.09 6.23
C GLU A 97 17.24 -3.01 6.09
N GLN A 98 18.20 -2.91 7.02
CA GLN A 98 19.40 -3.74 7.00
C GLN A 98 19.07 -5.23 7.13
N LYS A 99 18.17 -5.58 8.07
CA LYS A 99 17.67 -6.95 8.25
C LYS A 99 17.01 -7.47 6.96
N LEU A 100 16.15 -6.64 6.34
CA LEU A 100 15.46 -7.02 5.11
C LEU A 100 16.43 -7.23 3.94
N TYR A 101 17.40 -6.35 3.75
CA TYR A 101 18.41 -6.52 2.69
C TYR A 101 19.26 -7.78 2.89
N ALA A 102 19.67 -8.08 4.11
CA ALA A 102 20.40 -9.31 4.42
C ALA A 102 19.56 -10.55 4.10
N ALA A 103 18.28 -10.56 4.50
CA ALA A 103 17.36 -11.65 4.22
C ALA A 103 17.11 -11.83 2.72
N LEU A 104 16.88 -10.75 1.96
CA LEU A 104 16.68 -10.82 0.51
C LEU A 104 17.91 -11.37 -0.23
N ARG A 105 19.11 -10.97 0.13
CA ARG A 105 20.35 -11.49 -0.49
C ARG A 105 20.56 -12.99 -0.24
N SER A 106 20.08 -13.49 0.90
CA SER A 106 20.18 -14.91 1.28
C SER A 106 19.05 -15.77 0.72
N CYS A 107 17.99 -15.14 0.23
CA CYS A 107 16.81 -15.83 -0.28
C CYS A 107 17.09 -16.60 -1.56
N LYS A 108 16.52 -17.82 -1.66
CA LYS A 108 16.65 -18.72 -2.82
C LYS A 108 15.32 -19.24 -3.35
N GLN A 109 14.29 -19.28 -2.52
CA GLN A 109 13.00 -19.84 -2.87
C GLN A 109 11.85 -19.03 -2.28
N ALA A 110 10.67 -19.18 -2.86
CA ALA A 110 9.42 -18.71 -2.26
C ALA A 110 8.48 -19.91 -2.06
N LYS A 111 7.71 -19.91 -0.97
CA LYS A 111 6.72 -20.93 -0.62
C LYS A 111 5.44 -20.26 -0.18
N GLY A 112 4.29 -20.82 -0.56
CA GLY A 112 2.99 -20.28 -0.18
C GLY A 112 2.06 -20.08 -1.37
N ASN A 113 1.32 -18.99 -1.37
CA ASN A 113 0.34 -18.66 -2.40
C ASN A 113 0.24 -17.14 -2.63
N ALA A 114 -0.67 -16.70 -3.50
CA ALA A 114 -0.84 -15.29 -3.84
C ALA A 114 -1.28 -14.40 -2.67
N GLU A 115 -1.91 -14.95 -1.62
CA GLU A 115 -2.36 -14.17 -0.46
C GLU A 115 -1.26 -14.03 0.60
N ALA A 116 -0.43 -15.08 0.76
CA ALA A 116 0.68 -15.06 1.70
C ALA A 116 1.79 -16.00 1.22
N PHE A 117 3.03 -15.53 1.32
CA PHE A 117 4.19 -16.35 0.99
C PHE A 117 5.37 -16.04 1.91
N VAL A 118 6.29 -16.99 1.96
CA VAL A 118 7.54 -16.87 2.70
C VAL A 118 8.70 -17.00 1.73
N LEU A 119 9.67 -16.09 1.82
CA LEU A 119 10.95 -16.23 1.16
C LEU A 119 11.86 -17.05 2.06
N THR A 120 12.53 -18.05 1.50
CA THR A 120 13.36 -18.99 2.26
C THR A 120 14.78 -19.06 1.70
N ASP A 121 15.71 -19.44 2.54
CA ASP A 121 17.08 -19.79 2.14
C ASP A 121 17.13 -21.13 1.39
N GLU A 122 18.33 -21.56 1.02
CA GLU A 122 18.58 -22.83 0.32
C GLU A 122 18.17 -24.05 1.16
N ARG A 123 18.25 -23.96 2.49
CA ARG A 123 17.89 -25.04 3.42
C ARG A 123 16.40 -25.02 3.80
N GLY A 124 15.65 -24.05 3.30
CA GLY A 124 14.23 -23.87 3.60
C GLY A 124 13.96 -23.09 4.87
N GLY A 125 14.97 -22.46 5.48
CA GLY A 125 14.81 -21.55 6.60
C GLY A 125 14.04 -20.30 6.17
N GLU A 126 13.06 -19.89 6.98
CA GLU A 126 12.21 -18.75 6.70
C GLU A 126 12.94 -17.43 6.97
N LEU A 127 13.03 -16.60 5.96
CA LEU A 127 13.71 -15.31 6.00
C LEU A 127 12.76 -14.12 6.04
N VAL A 128 11.74 -14.11 5.16
CA VAL A 128 10.78 -13.01 5.05
C VAL A 128 9.38 -13.57 4.85
N ALA A 129 8.46 -13.26 5.76
CA ALA A 129 7.06 -13.59 5.60
C ALA A 129 6.30 -12.38 5.02
N CYS A 130 5.55 -12.62 3.96
CA CYS A 130 4.83 -11.62 3.20
C CYS A 130 3.34 -11.92 3.16
N HIS A 131 2.52 -10.90 3.37
CA HIS A 131 1.08 -10.98 3.22
C HIS A 131 0.60 -9.97 2.19
N LYS A 132 -0.38 -10.37 1.38
CA LYS A 132 -0.95 -9.51 0.36
C LYS A 132 -1.47 -8.21 0.99
N ARG A 133 -1.09 -7.10 0.40
CA ARG A 133 -1.52 -5.79 0.85
C ARG A 133 -2.91 -5.51 0.29
N THR A 134 -3.89 -5.52 1.17
CA THR A 134 -5.26 -5.13 0.85
C THR A 134 -5.56 -3.79 1.50
N LEU A 135 -6.43 -3.01 0.88
CA LEU A 135 -6.87 -1.75 1.44
C LEU A 135 -7.71 -2.04 2.69
N THR A 136 -7.21 -1.62 3.86
CA THR A 136 -7.95 -1.71 5.13
C THR A 136 -8.57 -0.37 5.49
N ALA A 137 -9.52 -0.37 6.43
CA ALA A 137 -10.10 0.85 6.97
C ALA A 137 -9.03 1.79 7.53
N ASP A 138 -8.09 1.26 8.32
CA ASP A 138 -7.04 2.04 8.96
C ASP A 138 -6.07 2.66 7.94
N LEU A 139 -5.76 1.94 6.85
CA LEU A 139 -4.92 2.47 5.77
C LEU A 139 -5.62 3.57 4.99
N LEU A 140 -6.95 3.49 4.83
CA LEU A 140 -7.73 4.47 4.10
C LEU A 140 -8.04 5.73 4.92
N GLU A 141 -8.15 5.59 6.25
CA GLU A 141 -8.57 6.66 7.17
C GLU A 141 -7.75 7.94 7.00
N GLY A 142 -8.42 9.09 7.05
CA GLY A 142 -7.78 10.40 7.03
C GLY A 142 -7.73 11.06 5.66
N LYS A 143 -6.82 12.03 5.49
CA LYS A 143 -6.73 12.90 4.31
C LYS A 143 -5.67 12.42 3.33
N TRP A 144 -6.04 12.41 2.05
CA TRP A 144 -5.22 12.05 0.91
C TRP A 144 -5.10 13.23 -0.05
N TYR A 145 -3.93 13.84 -0.11
CA TYR A 145 -3.65 15.05 -0.88
C TYR A 145 -3.22 14.73 -2.29
N ALA A 146 -3.77 15.46 -3.27
CA ALA A 146 -3.44 15.25 -4.68
C ALA A 146 -1.97 15.60 -4.95
N GLN A 147 -1.27 14.65 -5.57
CA GLN A 147 0.10 14.80 -6.05
C GLN A 147 0.13 15.00 -7.56
N VAL A 148 -0.79 14.31 -8.26
CA VAL A 148 -0.96 14.38 -9.70
C VAL A 148 -2.45 14.33 -10.02
N ILE A 149 -2.94 15.18 -10.91
CA ILE A 149 -4.28 15.16 -11.45
C ILE A 149 -4.17 15.16 -12.99
N ASP A 150 -4.75 14.15 -13.65
CA ASP A 150 -4.71 13.93 -15.10
C ASP A 150 -3.31 14.17 -15.73
N GLY A 151 -2.30 13.57 -15.10
CA GLY A 151 -0.89 13.64 -15.51
C GLY A 151 -0.15 14.91 -15.12
N GLN A 152 -0.81 15.92 -14.56
CA GLN A 152 -0.19 17.17 -14.12
C GLN A 152 0.17 17.14 -12.65
N ALA A 153 1.42 17.50 -12.29
CA ALA A 153 1.85 17.62 -10.91
C ALA A 153 1.14 18.77 -10.20
N VAL A 154 0.62 18.49 -9.00
CA VAL A 154 -0.06 19.49 -8.15
C VAL A 154 0.96 20.08 -7.18
N PRO A 155 1.17 21.41 -7.18
CA PRO A 155 1.99 22.06 -6.17
C PRO A 155 1.43 21.80 -4.77
N GLN A 156 2.31 21.50 -3.83
CA GLN A 156 1.90 21.23 -2.46
C GLN A 156 1.87 22.52 -1.66
N SER A 157 0.68 22.91 -1.19
CA SER A 157 0.48 24.03 -0.26
C SER A 157 -0.48 23.58 0.86
N GLU A 158 -0.48 24.26 1.97
CA GLU A 158 -1.42 23.93 3.06
C GLU A 158 -2.86 24.35 2.75
N SER A 159 -3.04 25.42 1.98
CA SER A 159 -4.34 26.06 1.74
C SER A 159 -5.00 25.70 0.41
N GLU A 160 -4.23 25.21 -0.59
CA GLU A 160 -4.72 25.10 -1.97
C GLU A 160 -4.65 23.69 -2.56
N THR A 161 -3.91 22.78 -1.91
CA THR A 161 -3.80 21.39 -2.41
C THR A 161 -5.13 20.66 -2.29
N PRO A 162 -5.72 20.21 -3.41
CA PRO A 162 -6.92 19.39 -3.37
C PRO A 162 -6.67 18.09 -2.57
N PHE A 163 -7.69 17.65 -1.85
CA PHE A 163 -7.64 16.39 -1.12
C PHE A 163 -9.01 15.72 -1.04
N ILE A 164 -9.02 14.40 -0.84
CA ILE A 164 -10.16 13.64 -0.34
C ILE A 164 -9.80 13.04 1.01
N GLY A 165 -10.77 12.98 1.91
CA GLY A 165 -10.62 12.37 3.22
C GLY A 165 -11.70 11.32 3.44
N PHE A 166 -11.34 10.25 4.14
CA PHE A 166 -12.22 9.16 4.46
C PHE A 166 -12.39 9.07 5.99
N ASP A 167 -13.64 9.12 6.46
CA ASP A 167 -14.01 8.71 7.82
C ASP A 167 -14.58 7.30 7.70
N THR A 168 -13.75 6.31 7.92
CA THR A 168 -14.08 4.90 7.70
C THR A 168 -15.08 4.37 8.74
N LYS A 169 -15.17 5.02 9.90
CA LYS A 169 -16.14 4.67 10.94
C LYS A 169 -17.55 5.10 10.56
N LYS A 170 -17.69 6.25 9.89
CA LYS A 170 -18.98 6.80 9.45
C LYS A 170 -19.33 6.42 8.00
N GLY A 171 -18.38 5.89 7.21
CA GLY A 171 -18.55 5.69 5.78
C GLY A 171 -18.74 7.00 5.01
N SER A 172 -18.20 8.10 5.53
CA SER A 172 -18.33 9.42 4.94
C SER A 172 -17.03 9.89 4.27
N LEU A 173 -17.19 10.51 3.12
CA LEU A 173 -16.12 11.16 2.37
C LEU A 173 -16.25 12.68 2.52
N TYR A 174 -15.14 13.34 2.74
CA TYR A 174 -15.02 14.79 2.76
C TYR A 174 -13.81 15.22 1.95
N GLY A 175 -13.73 16.48 1.57
CA GLY A 175 -12.59 16.92 0.78
C GLY A 175 -12.59 18.41 0.49
N PHE A 176 -11.60 18.77 -0.34
CA PHE A 176 -11.38 20.13 -0.82
C PHE A 176 -10.84 20.09 -2.24
N THR A 177 -11.35 20.95 -3.10
CA THR A 177 -11.01 20.97 -4.53
C THR A 177 -9.88 21.93 -4.89
N GLY A 178 -9.36 22.65 -3.89
CA GLY A 178 -8.56 23.86 -4.08
C GLY A 178 -9.39 25.15 -3.98
N CYS A 179 -10.73 25.04 -3.93
CA CYS A 179 -11.68 26.14 -3.74
C CYS A 179 -12.86 25.67 -2.90
N ASN A 180 -13.57 24.65 -3.32
CA ASN A 180 -14.81 24.19 -2.74
C ASN A 180 -14.61 22.96 -1.85
N ARG A 181 -15.48 22.82 -0.85
CA ARG A 181 -15.52 21.64 0.02
C ARG A 181 -16.33 20.55 -0.64
N LEU A 182 -15.88 19.31 -0.47
CA LEU A 182 -16.56 18.10 -0.92
C LEU A 182 -17.17 17.35 0.27
N THR A 183 -18.32 16.77 0.04
CA THR A 183 -18.97 15.84 0.98
C THR A 183 -19.61 14.70 0.20
N GLY A 184 -19.63 13.51 0.81
CA GLY A 184 -20.25 12.33 0.23
C GLY A 184 -20.16 11.13 1.15
N SER A 185 -20.48 9.98 0.60
CA SER A 185 -20.38 8.70 1.29
C SER A 185 -19.67 7.69 0.40
N PHE A 186 -19.17 6.62 1.00
CA PHE A 186 -18.57 5.50 0.29
C PHE A 186 -18.94 4.18 0.94
N ASN A 187 -18.83 3.10 0.19
CA ASN A 187 -18.92 1.75 0.70
C ASN A 187 -17.50 1.20 0.89
N LEU A 188 -17.12 0.93 2.12
CA LEU A 188 -15.78 0.42 2.43
C LEU A 188 -15.48 -0.91 1.74
N LYS A 189 -16.46 -1.81 1.64
CA LYS A 189 -16.28 -3.11 0.97
C LYS A 189 -15.98 -2.95 -0.51
N ASP A 190 -16.63 -1.99 -1.18
CA ASP A 190 -16.36 -1.70 -2.58
C ASP A 190 -14.95 -1.15 -2.76
N LEU A 191 -14.54 -0.19 -1.92
CA LEU A 191 -13.17 0.36 -1.97
C LEU A 191 -12.12 -0.73 -1.68
N GLN A 192 -12.37 -1.63 -0.72
CA GLN A 192 -11.50 -2.77 -0.44
C GLN A 192 -11.41 -3.76 -1.61
N ALA A 193 -12.48 -3.86 -2.39
CA ALA A 193 -12.50 -4.62 -3.64
C ALA A 193 -11.90 -3.88 -4.83
N GLY A 194 -11.30 -2.70 -4.61
CA GLY A 194 -10.71 -1.86 -5.65
C GLY A 194 -11.72 -1.09 -6.50
N LYS A 195 -12.99 -1.07 -6.11
CA LYS A 195 -14.07 -0.35 -6.81
C LYS A 195 -14.32 0.99 -6.15
N ALA A 196 -14.47 2.04 -6.94
CA ALA A 196 -14.79 3.37 -6.43
C ALA A 196 -15.81 4.06 -7.35
N ASP A 197 -16.75 4.77 -6.75
CA ASP A 197 -17.66 5.66 -7.47
C ASP A 197 -17.85 6.94 -6.65
N PHE A 198 -17.33 8.02 -7.18
CA PHE A 198 -17.40 9.35 -6.59
C PHE A 198 -18.29 10.30 -7.41
N SER A 199 -19.16 9.79 -8.26
CA SER A 199 -20.04 10.59 -9.12
C SER A 199 -21.12 11.38 -8.34
N ALA A 200 -21.46 10.92 -7.12
CA ALA A 200 -22.51 11.50 -6.28
C ALA A 200 -21.96 12.44 -5.17
N LEU A 201 -20.77 13.03 -5.34
CA LEU A 201 -20.22 13.97 -4.39
C LEU A 201 -20.93 15.32 -4.43
N GLY A 202 -21.32 15.83 -3.27
CA GLY A 202 -21.75 17.21 -3.11
C GLY A 202 -20.57 18.15 -3.04
N SER A 203 -20.72 19.36 -3.60
CA SER A 203 -19.71 20.42 -3.51
C SER A 203 -20.36 21.76 -3.14
N THR A 204 -19.67 22.57 -2.33
CA THR A 204 -20.04 24.00 -2.18
C THR A 204 -19.86 24.73 -3.51
N ARG A 205 -20.38 25.93 -3.63
CA ARG A 205 -20.33 26.74 -4.87
C ARG A 205 -19.77 28.13 -4.56
N MET A 206 -18.57 28.16 -3.97
CA MET A 206 -17.85 29.40 -3.76
C MET A 206 -17.19 29.84 -5.08
N LEU A 207 -17.11 31.13 -5.31
CA LEU A 207 -16.36 31.71 -6.43
C LEU A 207 -14.94 32.01 -5.96
N CYS A 208 -13.94 31.33 -6.49
CA CYS A 208 -12.52 31.56 -6.17
C CYS A 208 -11.80 32.07 -7.42
N GLN A 209 -10.87 33.03 -7.22
CA GLN A 209 -10.15 33.65 -8.34
C GLN A 209 -9.16 32.67 -9.00
N ASP A 210 -8.53 31.77 -8.22
CA ASP A 210 -7.48 30.85 -8.68
C ASP A 210 -7.85 29.39 -8.45
N ALA A 211 -9.03 28.99 -8.93
CA ALA A 211 -9.52 27.61 -8.78
C ALA A 211 -8.97 26.63 -9.85
N LYS A 212 -7.69 26.75 -10.20
CA LYS A 212 -7.05 25.98 -11.28
C LYS A 212 -7.30 24.45 -11.18
N TRP A 213 -7.27 23.89 -9.98
CA TRP A 213 -7.38 22.45 -9.76
C TRP A 213 -8.80 21.95 -9.54
N GLU A 214 -9.76 22.83 -9.28
CA GLU A 214 -11.13 22.43 -8.94
C GLU A 214 -11.78 21.61 -10.05
N ARG A 215 -11.87 22.15 -11.25
CA ARG A 215 -12.53 21.47 -12.38
C ARG A 215 -11.82 20.16 -12.77
N PRO A 216 -10.48 20.14 -12.97
CA PRO A 216 -9.77 18.90 -13.24
C PRO A 216 -9.96 17.84 -12.16
N PHE A 217 -9.96 18.23 -10.88
CA PHE A 217 -10.12 17.29 -9.77
C PHE A 217 -11.52 16.71 -9.69
N LEU A 218 -12.57 17.55 -9.84
CA LEU A 218 -13.97 17.10 -9.88
C LEU A 218 -14.23 16.18 -11.08
N ASP A 219 -13.73 16.52 -12.26
CA ASP A 219 -13.88 15.70 -13.46
C ASP A 219 -13.16 14.34 -13.31
N ALA A 220 -12.00 14.31 -12.66
CA ALA A 220 -11.28 13.08 -12.35
C ALA A 220 -12.04 12.22 -11.32
N LEU A 221 -12.57 12.82 -10.24
CA LEU A 221 -13.38 12.11 -9.25
C LEU A 221 -14.62 11.49 -9.87
N ALA A 222 -15.34 12.23 -10.72
CA ALA A 222 -16.55 11.75 -11.40
C ALA A 222 -16.29 10.56 -12.34
N LYS A 223 -15.10 10.51 -12.96
CA LYS A 223 -14.67 9.41 -13.86
C LYS A 223 -14.04 8.23 -13.12
N THR A 224 -13.75 8.36 -11.82
CA THR A 224 -13.12 7.30 -11.05
C THR A 224 -14.04 6.09 -10.92
N LYS A 225 -13.51 4.91 -11.27
CA LYS A 225 -14.19 3.61 -11.12
C LYS A 225 -13.35 2.59 -10.35
N GLN A 226 -12.05 2.83 -10.24
CA GLN A 226 -11.13 1.94 -9.54
C GLN A 226 -10.28 2.73 -8.55
N LEU A 227 -10.00 2.10 -7.43
CA LEU A 227 -9.12 2.62 -6.39
C LEU A 227 -8.05 1.57 -6.09
N ARG A 228 -6.80 1.98 -6.09
CA ARG A 228 -5.66 1.10 -5.82
C ARG A 228 -4.69 1.77 -4.86
N LEU A 229 -4.34 1.06 -3.80
CA LEU A 229 -3.23 1.44 -2.92
C LEU A 229 -1.96 0.81 -3.48
N ALA A 230 -0.90 1.61 -3.66
CA ALA A 230 0.43 1.11 -3.99
C ALA A 230 1.48 1.98 -3.32
N GLY A 231 2.32 1.35 -2.51
CA GLY A 231 3.20 2.06 -1.60
C GLY A 231 2.41 2.99 -0.68
N ASN A 232 2.86 4.23 -0.57
CA ASN A 232 2.19 5.26 0.24
C ASN A 232 1.25 6.13 -0.60
N TYR A 233 0.83 5.62 -1.78
CA TYR A 233 -0.01 6.35 -2.71
C TYR A 233 -1.34 5.66 -2.93
N LEU A 234 -2.39 6.46 -2.97
CA LEU A 234 -3.72 6.04 -3.40
C LEU A 234 -3.93 6.51 -4.83
N PHE A 235 -4.22 5.59 -5.74
CA PHE A 235 -4.47 5.85 -7.14
C PHE A 235 -5.95 5.74 -7.42
N LEU A 236 -6.49 6.76 -8.06
CA LEU A 236 -7.85 6.77 -8.60
C LEU A 236 -7.74 6.58 -10.11
N ASN A 237 -8.33 5.53 -10.61
CA ASN A 237 -8.27 5.17 -12.03
C ASN A 237 -9.67 5.14 -12.64
N ASP A 238 -9.75 5.32 -13.96
CA ASP A 238 -10.98 5.10 -14.71
C ASP A 238 -11.30 3.60 -14.88
N GLU A 239 -12.35 3.30 -15.61
CA GLU A 239 -12.78 1.92 -15.91
C GLU A 239 -11.74 1.10 -16.68
N ASN A 240 -10.88 1.75 -17.47
CA ASN A 240 -9.82 1.13 -18.26
C ASN A 240 -8.49 1.01 -17.50
N GLY A 241 -8.45 1.44 -16.22
CA GLY A 241 -7.23 1.44 -15.40
C GLY A 241 -6.30 2.64 -15.65
N LYS A 242 -6.69 3.63 -16.47
CA LYS A 242 -5.93 4.86 -16.65
C LYS A 242 -5.93 5.66 -15.35
N GLN A 243 -4.75 6.04 -14.87
CA GLN A 243 -4.61 6.89 -13.69
C GLN A 243 -5.19 8.29 -13.96
N LEU A 244 -6.14 8.68 -13.12
CA LEU A 244 -6.74 10.02 -13.10
C LEU A 244 -6.15 10.89 -12.01
N VAL A 245 -5.97 10.33 -10.80
CA VAL A 245 -5.40 11.05 -9.66
C VAL A 245 -4.42 10.14 -8.93
N LYS A 246 -3.31 10.72 -8.51
CA LYS A 246 -2.38 10.12 -7.54
C LYS A 246 -2.44 10.95 -6.26
N LEU A 247 -2.67 10.31 -5.14
CA LEU A 247 -2.83 10.92 -3.82
C LEU A 247 -1.79 10.36 -2.85
N SER A 248 -1.42 11.15 -1.84
CA SER A 248 -0.64 10.68 -0.68
C SER A 248 -1.19 11.27 0.62
N GLN A 249 -0.97 10.59 1.73
CA GLN A 249 -1.11 11.20 3.05
C GLN A 249 0.08 12.14 3.30
N LYS A 250 -0.11 13.18 4.10
CA LYS A 250 1.01 13.99 4.63
C LYS A 250 1.64 13.21 5.80
N GLU A 251 2.96 13.21 5.83
CA GLU A 251 3.74 12.70 6.96
C GLU A 251 3.62 13.62 8.17
#